data_0f510a53c7588f03ef531fa5ef1224c2
#
_entry.id   0f510a53c7588f03ef531fa5ef1224c2
#
_cell.length_a   1.000
_cell.length_b   1.000
_cell.length_c   1.000
_cell.angle_alpha   90.00
_cell.angle_beta   90.00
_cell.angle_gamma   90.00
#
_symmetry.space_group_name_H-M   'P 1'
#
loop_
_entity.id
_entity.type
_entity.pdbx_description
1 polymer ?
#
loop_
_entity_poly.entity_id
_entity_poly.type
_entity_poly.pdbx_seq_one_letter_code
_entity_poly.pdbx_strand_id
1 'polypeptide(L)'
;MENSMEPILLDTSVWIDALQGKTPEIVTVTQRLLNDDHVRTCGPVLFEIKRGLRPSEQKKILPLFHALIRLSVEETIWEAAGDLDATLRNKGITIPPMDVLIAQVCLHHKVVLFTLDKHFHQVPGLKIFAP
;
A
#
# COMPACT_ATOMS: atom_id res chain seq x y z
N MET A 1 22.42 -16.31 1.30
CA MET A 1 21.89 -15.60 1.29
C MET A 1 20.82 -15.39 1.02
N GLU A 2 20.20 -15.43 1.33
CA GLU A 2 19.29 -15.20 1.02
C GLU A 2 18.82 -14.15 0.95
N ASN A 3 18.66 -13.96 0.48
CA ASN A 3 18.16 -12.88 0.03
C ASN A 3 16.77 -12.71 0.39
N SER A 4 16.47 -12.48 1.52
CA SER A 4 15.13 -12.26 1.87
C SER A 4 14.76 -10.86 1.46
N MET A 5 13.83 -10.77 0.55
CA MET A 5 13.24 -9.54 0.21
C MET A 5 12.37 -9.08 1.36
N GLU A 6 12.38 -7.80 1.63
CA GLU A 6 11.50 -7.23 2.65
C GLU A 6 10.04 -7.37 2.24
N PRO A 7 9.13 -7.51 3.20
CA PRO A 7 7.70 -7.49 2.88
C PRO A 7 7.32 -6.17 2.23
N ILE A 8 6.40 -6.24 1.28
CA ILE A 8 5.99 -5.07 0.49
C ILE A 8 4.48 -4.93 0.57
N LEU A 9 4.02 -3.75 0.91
CA LEU A 9 2.60 -3.43 0.84
C LEU A 9 2.32 -2.75 -0.49
N LEU A 10 1.38 -3.28 -1.25
CA LEU A 10 0.94 -2.66 -2.49
C LEU A 10 -0.15 -1.65 -2.19
N ASP A 11 0.10 -0.40 -2.60
CA ASP A 11 -0.92 0.64 -2.54
C ASP A 11 -2.03 0.37 -3.55
N THR A 12 -3.18 0.96 -3.35
CA THR A 12 -4.34 0.83 -4.22
C THR A 12 -4.01 1.18 -5.67
N SER A 13 -3.17 2.20 -5.89
CA SER A 13 -2.78 2.62 -7.25
C SER A 13 -2.11 1.49 -8.03
N VAL A 14 -1.28 0.68 -7.37
CA VAL A 14 -0.59 -0.45 -7.98
C VAL A 14 -1.59 -1.56 -8.31
N TRP A 15 -2.48 -1.88 -7.37
CA TRP A 15 -3.50 -2.90 -7.59
C TRP A 15 -4.37 -2.57 -8.79
N ILE A 16 -4.82 -1.32 -8.89
CA ILE A 16 -5.68 -0.88 -9.98
C ILE A 16 -4.93 -0.94 -11.31
N ASP A 17 -3.70 -0.44 -11.36
CA ASP A 17 -2.89 -0.49 -12.58
C ASP A 17 -2.70 -1.93 -13.06
N ALA A 18 -2.31 -2.81 -12.14
CA ALA A 18 -2.05 -4.20 -12.48
C ALA A 18 -3.32 -4.92 -12.93
N LEU A 19 -4.44 -4.68 -12.25
CA LEU A 19 -5.72 -5.30 -12.59
C LEU A 19 -6.20 -4.87 -13.97
N GLN A 20 -6.03 -3.59 -14.31
CA GLN A 20 -6.45 -3.05 -15.59
C GLN A 20 -5.44 -3.26 -16.71
N GLY A 21 -4.28 -3.81 -16.40
CA GLY A 21 -3.25 -4.06 -17.39
C GLY A 21 -2.68 -2.78 -17.99
N LYS A 22 -2.66 -1.71 -17.23
CA LYS A 22 -2.35 -0.38 -17.73
C LYS A 22 -0.88 -0.22 -18.10
N THR A 23 0.01 -0.68 -17.23
CA THR A 23 1.45 -0.54 -17.42
C THR A 23 2.07 -1.92 -17.37
N PRO A 24 2.56 -2.44 -18.51
CA PRO A 24 3.09 -3.82 -18.56
C PRO A 24 4.16 -4.12 -17.52
N GLU A 25 5.06 -3.18 -17.25
CA GLU A 25 6.10 -3.36 -16.24
C GLU A 25 5.51 -3.55 -14.84
N ILE A 26 4.48 -2.77 -14.51
CA ILE A 26 3.82 -2.86 -13.20
C ILE A 26 3.11 -4.20 -13.07
N VAL A 27 2.42 -4.65 -14.13
CA VAL A 27 1.76 -5.95 -14.14
C VAL A 27 2.77 -7.06 -13.87
N THR A 28 3.89 -7.05 -14.58
CA THR A 28 4.93 -8.08 -14.46
C THR A 28 5.54 -8.09 -13.05
N VAL A 29 5.91 -6.93 -12.54
CA VAL A 29 6.52 -6.83 -11.22
C VAL A 29 5.55 -7.29 -10.15
N THR A 30 4.28 -6.85 -10.24
CA THR A 30 3.26 -7.21 -9.26
C THR A 30 3.05 -8.72 -9.23
N GLN A 31 2.96 -9.36 -10.39
CA GLN A 31 2.81 -10.81 -10.47
C GLN A 31 3.99 -11.53 -9.83
N ARG A 32 5.20 -11.05 -10.11
CA ARG A 32 6.40 -11.65 -9.53
C ARG A 32 6.40 -11.55 -8.02
N LEU A 33 6.06 -10.37 -7.49
CA LEU A 33 6.02 -10.16 -6.05
C LEU A 33 4.96 -11.05 -5.38
N LEU A 34 3.81 -11.19 -6.02
CA LEU A 34 2.76 -12.08 -5.51
C LEU A 34 3.21 -13.54 -5.51
N ASN A 35 3.85 -13.97 -6.58
CA ASN A 35 4.35 -15.35 -6.68
C ASN A 35 5.43 -15.66 -5.65
N ASP A 36 6.24 -14.66 -5.30
CA ASP A 36 7.32 -14.81 -4.34
C ASP A 36 6.87 -14.63 -2.88
N ASP A 37 5.58 -14.45 -2.67
CA ASP A 37 4.98 -14.34 -1.33
C ASP A 37 5.51 -13.16 -0.50
N HIS A 38 5.83 -12.06 -1.17
CA HIS A 38 6.33 -10.86 -0.48
C HIS A 38 5.25 -9.82 -0.20
N VAL A 39 4.07 -9.98 -0.79
CA VAL A 39 3.03 -8.95 -0.74
C VAL A 39 2.24 -9.02 0.55
N ARG A 40 2.03 -7.84 1.14
CA ARG A 40 1.18 -7.65 2.31
C ARG A 40 0.04 -6.72 1.94
N THR A 41 -1.04 -6.76 2.72
CA THR A 41 -2.14 -5.83 2.55
C THR A 41 -2.62 -5.34 3.92
N CYS A 42 -3.58 -4.42 3.92
CA CYS A 42 -4.17 -3.91 5.15
C CYS A 42 -5.59 -3.45 4.88
N GLY A 43 -6.36 -3.24 5.95
CA GLY A 43 -7.75 -2.79 5.85
C GLY A 43 -7.94 -1.51 5.03
N PRO A 44 -7.11 -0.48 5.23
CA PRO A 44 -7.23 0.75 4.45
C PRO A 44 -7.13 0.54 2.94
N VAL A 45 -6.24 -0.33 2.49
CA VAL A 45 -6.13 -0.65 1.06
C VAL A 45 -7.38 -1.37 0.57
N LEU A 46 -7.86 -2.33 1.35
CA LEU A 46 -9.10 -3.05 1.01
C LEU A 46 -10.28 -2.10 0.93
N PHE A 47 -10.36 -1.15 1.87
CA PHE A 47 -11.42 -0.13 1.86
C PHE A 47 -11.41 0.64 0.54
N GLU A 48 -10.24 1.09 0.10
CA GLU A 48 -10.14 1.86 -1.14
C GLU A 48 -10.43 1.02 -2.38
N ILE A 49 -10.03 -0.25 -2.37
CA ILE A 49 -10.33 -1.17 -3.45
C ILE A 49 -11.85 -1.32 -3.59
N LYS A 50 -12.54 -1.56 -2.47
CA LYS A 50 -14.00 -1.72 -2.50
C LYS A 50 -14.72 -0.45 -2.90
N ARG A 51 -14.16 0.70 -2.52
CA ARG A 51 -14.74 1.99 -2.86
C ARG A 51 -14.53 2.35 -4.34
N GLY A 52 -13.39 1.99 -4.90
CA GLY A 52 -12.97 2.48 -6.21
C GLY A 52 -13.19 1.54 -7.39
N LEU A 53 -13.35 0.26 -7.14
CA LEU A 53 -13.50 -0.72 -8.23
C LEU A 53 -14.93 -1.16 -8.41
N ARG A 54 -15.29 -1.45 -9.66
CA ARG A 54 -16.61 -2.00 -9.97
C ARG A 54 -16.72 -3.42 -9.41
N PRO A 55 -17.94 -3.90 -9.12
CA PRO A 55 -18.11 -5.25 -8.57
C PRO A 55 -17.44 -6.35 -9.40
N SER A 56 -17.48 -6.23 -10.73
CA SER A 56 -16.84 -7.23 -11.60
C SER A 56 -15.32 -7.25 -11.44
N GLU A 57 -14.72 -6.08 -11.19
CA GLU A 57 -13.28 -5.99 -10.95
C GLU A 57 -12.92 -6.49 -9.56
N GLN A 58 -13.76 -6.20 -8.57
CA GLN A 58 -13.55 -6.67 -7.21
C GLN A 58 -13.55 -8.19 -7.13
N LYS A 59 -14.41 -8.86 -7.89
CA LYS A 59 -14.47 -10.32 -7.91
C LYS A 59 -13.13 -10.96 -8.30
N LYS A 60 -12.37 -10.29 -9.13
CA LYS A 60 -11.06 -10.81 -9.57
C LYS A 60 -10.00 -10.65 -8.49
N ILE A 61 -10.09 -9.58 -7.70
CA ILE A 61 -9.04 -9.20 -6.78
C ILE A 61 -9.26 -9.69 -5.34
N LEU A 62 -10.51 -9.74 -4.89
CA LEU A 62 -10.81 -10.09 -3.50
C LEU A 62 -10.28 -11.45 -3.06
N PRO A 63 -10.34 -12.52 -3.89
CA PRO A 63 -9.74 -13.78 -3.47
C PRO A 63 -8.24 -13.67 -3.17
N LEU A 64 -7.52 -12.86 -3.96
CA LEU A 64 -6.11 -12.62 -3.72
C LEU A 64 -5.91 -11.91 -2.39
N PHE A 65 -6.70 -10.86 -2.13
CA PHE A 65 -6.61 -10.13 -0.87
C PHE A 65 -6.81 -11.03 0.34
N HIS A 66 -7.79 -11.92 0.27
CA HIS A 66 -8.08 -12.81 1.39
C HIS A 66 -6.98 -13.84 1.62
N ALA A 67 -6.16 -14.10 0.60
CA ALA A 67 -5.05 -15.04 0.71
C ALA A 67 -3.76 -14.37 1.21
N LEU A 68 -3.70 -13.05 1.20
CA LEU A 68 -2.50 -12.32 1.60
C LEU A 68 -2.44 -12.12 3.11
N ILE A 69 -1.22 -11.99 3.62
CA ILE A 69 -1.00 -11.60 5.01
C ILE A 69 -1.51 -10.17 5.18
N ARG A 70 -2.39 -9.98 6.16
CA ARG A 70 -2.96 -8.67 6.45
C ARG A 70 -2.26 -8.05 7.65
N LEU A 71 -1.72 -6.86 7.45
CA LEU A 71 -1.10 -6.10 8.53
C LEU A 71 -2.19 -5.46 9.39
N SER A 72 -2.06 -5.58 10.70
CA SER A 72 -3.05 -5.04 11.62
C SER A 72 -2.97 -3.51 11.68
N VAL A 73 -4.11 -2.88 11.99
CA VAL A 73 -4.21 -1.43 12.14
C VAL A 73 -4.79 -1.17 13.53
N GLU A 74 -3.92 -1.18 14.53
CA GLU A 74 -4.30 -1.02 15.92
C GLU A 74 -4.51 0.45 16.28
N GLU A 75 -5.11 0.69 17.45
CA GLU A 75 -5.39 2.06 17.89
C GLU A 75 -4.17 2.96 17.87
N THR A 76 -3.01 2.41 18.26
CA THR A 76 -1.76 3.19 18.27
C THR A 76 -1.37 3.67 16.88
N ILE A 77 -1.70 2.89 15.84
CA ILE A 77 -1.42 3.28 14.46
C ILE A 77 -2.32 4.45 14.05
N TRP A 78 -3.60 4.41 14.46
CA TRP A 78 -4.52 5.51 14.17
C TRP A 78 -4.02 6.81 14.81
N GLU A 79 -3.60 6.75 16.07
CA GLU A 79 -3.09 7.93 16.76
C GLU A 79 -1.83 8.46 16.07
N ALA A 80 -0.90 7.55 15.75
CA ALA A 80 0.34 7.94 15.07
C ALA A 80 0.07 8.52 13.68
N ALA A 81 -0.94 8.01 12.97
CA ALA A 81 -1.33 8.56 11.68
C ALA A 81 -1.84 10.00 11.81
N GLY A 82 -2.61 10.27 12.86
CA GLY A 82 -3.07 11.63 13.15
C GLY A 82 -1.89 12.57 13.41
N ASP A 83 -0.91 12.12 14.20
CA ASP A 83 0.28 12.90 14.48
C ASP A 83 1.10 13.15 13.20
N LEU A 84 1.22 12.13 12.36
CA LEU A 84 1.92 12.25 11.08
C LEU A 84 1.23 13.28 10.18
N ASP A 85 -0.09 13.21 10.09
CA ASP A 85 -0.86 14.17 9.29
C ASP A 85 -0.63 15.59 9.77
N ALA A 86 -0.68 15.81 11.09
CA ALA A 86 -0.43 17.14 11.65
C ALA A 86 0.98 17.63 11.33
N THR A 87 1.97 16.75 11.43
CA THR A 87 3.37 17.10 11.11
C THR A 87 3.49 17.51 9.64
N LEU A 88 2.88 16.76 8.73
CA LEU A 88 2.92 17.06 7.31
C LEU A 88 2.25 18.39 7.01
N ARG A 89 1.05 18.62 7.59
CA ARG A 89 0.33 19.87 7.38
C ARG A 89 1.11 21.08 7.87
N ASN A 90 1.83 20.95 8.98
CA ASN A 90 2.67 22.02 9.49
C ASN A 90 3.79 22.37 8.54
N LYS A 91 4.17 21.46 7.65
CA LYS A 91 5.16 21.68 6.62
C LYS A 91 4.54 22.09 5.29
N GLY A 92 3.22 22.31 5.28
CA GLY A 92 2.51 22.68 4.05
C GLY A 92 2.23 21.50 3.13
N ILE A 93 2.29 20.28 3.65
CA ILE A 93 2.07 19.07 2.86
C ILE A 93 0.70 18.49 3.21
N THR A 94 -0.15 18.32 2.19
CA THR A 94 -1.47 17.73 2.37
C THR A 94 -1.54 16.43 1.58
N ILE A 95 -1.76 15.33 2.29
CA ILE A 95 -1.93 13.99 1.70
C ILE A 95 -3.32 13.49 2.10
N PRO A 96 -4.05 12.81 1.20
CA PRO A 96 -5.36 12.27 1.57
C PRO A 96 -5.29 11.44 2.85
N PRO A 97 -6.27 11.55 3.75
CA PRO A 97 -6.20 10.89 5.05
C PRO A 97 -5.95 9.39 5.01
N MET A 98 -6.60 8.68 4.08
CA MET A 98 -6.39 7.24 3.97
C MET A 98 -4.96 6.89 3.58
N ASP A 99 -4.33 7.74 2.76
CA ASP A 99 -2.94 7.54 2.35
C ASP A 99 -1.97 7.80 3.50
N VAL A 100 -2.29 8.78 4.36
CA VAL A 100 -1.50 8.99 5.58
C VAL A 100 -1.56 7.74 6.46
N LEU A 101 -2.75 7.15 6.58
CA LEU A 101 -2.92 5.93 7.36
C LEU A 101 -2.13 4.77 6.77
N ILE A 102 -2.20 4.59 5.44
CA ILE A 102 -1.42 3.55 4.75
C ILE A 102 0.07 3.74 4.99
N ALA A 103 0.55 4.98 4.89
CA ALA A 103 1.96 5.28 5.15
C ALA A 103 2.34 4.90 6.59
N GLN A 104 1.48 5.23 7.55
CA GLN A 104 1.76 4.91 8.95
C GLN A 104 1.75 3.41 9.20
N VAL A 105 0.88 2.66 8.54
CA VAL A 105 0.88 1.19 8.63
C VAL A 105 2.24 0.66 8.18
N CYS A 106 2.76 1.17 7.07
CA CYS A 106 4.07 0.75 6.56
C CYS A 106 5.20 1.11 7.53
N LEU A 107 5.16 2.31 8.10
CA LEU A 107 6.16 2.74 9.07
C LEU A 107 6.13 1.86 10.33
N HIS A 108 4.95 1.59 10.83
CA HIS A 108 4.78 0.79 12.05
C HIS A 108 5.28 -0.64 11.86
N HIS A 109 4.88 -1.27 10.77
CA HIS A 109 5.21 -2.67 10.50
C HIS A 109 6.57 -2.84 9.81
N LYS A 110 7.23 -1.73 9.48
CA LYS A 110 8.54 -1.73 8.81
C LYS A 110 8.51 -2.47 7.49
N VAL A 111 7.48 -2.18 6.69
CA VAL A 111 7.35 -2.74 5.35
C VAL A 111 7.59 -1.65 4.31
N VAL A 112 8.03 -2.06 3.14
CA VAL A 112 8.26 -1.16 2.01
C VAL A 112 6.92 -0.93 1.31
N LEU A 113 6.69 0.29 0.84
CA LEU A 113 5.47 0.62 0.11
C LEU A 113 5.74 0.65 -1.39
N PHE A 114 4.94 -0.08 -2.16
CA PHE A 114 4.93 0.00 -3.61
C PHE A 114 3.74 0.84 -4.01
N THR A 115 3.99 2.02 -4.58
CA THR A 115 2.95 2.97 -4.95
C THR A 115 3.31 3.67 -6.25
N LEU A 116 2.30 4.13 -6.98
CA LEU A 116 2.49 4.97 -8.15
C LEU A 116 2.23 6.45 -7.83
N ASP A 117 1.82 6.74 -6.60
CA ASP A 117 1.50 8.11 -6.17
C ASP A 117 2.72 8.78 -5.56
N LYS A 118 3.13 9.88 -6.17
CA LYS A 118 4.35 10.58 -5.77
C LYS A 118 4.27 11.24 -4.40
N HIS A 119 3.07 11.55 -3.92
CA HIS A 119 2.95 12.25 -2.63
C HIS A 119 3.48 11.42 -1.46
N PHE A 120 3.54 10.09 -1.57
CA PHE A 120 4.11 9.26 -0.52
C PHE A 120 5.60 9.51 -0.30
N HIS A 121 6.30 10.04 -1.31
CA HIS A 121 7.72 10.35 -1.19
C HIS A 121 7.98 11.46 -0.18
N GLN A 122 6.96 12.21 0.19
CA GLN A 122 7.07 13.29 1.15
C GLN A 122 6.95 12.82 2.61
N VAL A 123 6.68 11.55 2.83
CA VAL A 123 6.52 11.00 4.17
C VAL A 123 7.90 10.62 4.73
N PRO A 124 8.34 11.25 5.84
CA PRO A 124 9.67 10.97 6.40
C PRO A 124 9.78 9.51 6.84
N GLY A 125 10.89 8.88 6.47
CA GLY A 125 11.21 7.52 6.91
C GLY A 125 10.50 6.42 6.15
N LEU A 126 9.57 6.74 5.27
CA LEU A 126 8.86 5.73 4.48
C LEU A 126 9.76 5.22 3.36
N LYS A 127 9.92 3.90 3.29
CA LYS A 127 10.69 3.29 2.21
C LYS A 127 9.77 2.98 1.05
N ILE A 128 10.12 3.47 -0.12
CA ILE A 128 9.35 3.27 -1.35
C ILE A 128 10.06 2.23 -2.21
N PHE A 129 9.29 1.25 -2.70
CA PHE A 129 9.83 0.21 -3.58
C PHE A 129 10.06 0.80 -4.98
N ALA A 130 11.24 0.54 -5.54
CA ALA A 130 11.58 0.93 -6.91
C ALA A 130 11.51 -0.32 -7.78
N PRO A 131 10.51 -0.41 -8.65
CA PRO A 131 10.36 -1.58 -9.53
C PRO A 131 11.43 -1.66 -10.60
#